data_257f41c11796c27d26e30ac7b84bdcab
#
_entry.id   257f41c11796c27d26e30ac7b84bdcab
#
_cell.length_a   1.000
_cell.length_b   1.000
_cell.length_c   1.000
_cell.angle_alpha   90.00
_cell.angle_beta   90.00
_cell.angle_gamma   90.00
#
_symmetry.space_group_name_H-M   'P 1'
#
loop_
_entity.id
_entity.type
_entity.pdbx_description
1 polymer ?
#
loop_
_entity_poly.entity_id
_entity_poly.type
_entity_poly.pdbx_seq_one_letter_code
_entity_poly.pdbx_strand_id
1 'polypeptide(L)'
;TVRLLRDMTNEEIIITSHNPNYEFEGVRRHEPKNNTLEIDRFTTELISNECCFLYGDTYYTKGCLEQIVAYDTKTICFWGTDKSIIGIKVRDGDLFKYHINKVRNMYLEGRIDNCIGWQVYQSYVGIPIGNQIKIGTNFNLVTKDNFDINTPEDYMKLESMIKNESSSI
;
A
#
# COMPACT_ATOMS: atom_id res chain seq x y z
N THR A 1 6.47 -0.58 -11.66
CA THR A 1 5.67 -1.48 -10.80
C THR A 1 4.72 -2.34 -11.62
N VAL A 2 3.79 -1.76 -12.42
CA VAL A 2 2.77 -2.52 -13.19
C VAL A 2 3.39 -3.59 -14.10
N ARG A 3 4.44 -3.25 -14.88
CA ARG A 3 5.11 -4.21 -15.76
C ARG A 3 5.64 -5.44 -14.99
N LEU A 4 6.26 -5.21 -13.83
CA LEU A 4 6.76 -6.29 -12.99
C LEU A 4 5.62 -7.15 -12.44
N LEU A 5 4.51 -6.53 -12.03
CA LEU A 5 3.34 -7.28 -11.52
C LEU A 5 2.74 -8.18 -12.60
N ARG A 6 2.67 -7.73 -13.85
CA ARG A 6 2.16 -8.55 -14.96
C ARG A 6 2.97 -9.82 -15.21
N ASP A 7 4.29 -9.76 -14.93
CA ASP A 7 5.18 -10.91 -15.06
C ASP A 7 5.03 -11.89 -13.87
N MET A 8 4.39 -11.45 -12.76
CA MET A 8 4.30 -12.21 -11.51
C MET A 8 2.92 -12.79 -11.23
N THR A 9 1.86 -12.19 -11.78
CA THR A 9 0.47 -12.60 -11.51
C THR A 9 -0.43 -12.41 -12.72
N ASN A 10 -1.44 -13.28 -12.81
CA ASN A 10 -2.55 -13.15 -13.78
C ASN A 10 -3.75 -12.37 -13.20
N GLU A 11 -3.65 -11.87 -11.97
CA GLU A 11 -4.70 -11.12 -11.32
C GLU A 11 -4.92 -9.76 -11.99
N GLU A 12 -6.13 -9.24 -11.87
CA GLU A 12 -6.46 -7.91 -12.38
C GLU A 12 -5.66 -6.83 -11.65
N ILE A 13 -5.00 -5.96 -12.41
CA ILE A 13 -4.30 -4.80 -11.88
C ILE A 13 -5.19 -3.58 -12.03
N ILE A 14 -5.54 -2.96 -10.89
CA ILE A 14 -6.39 -1.77 -10.84
C ILE A 14 -5.58 -0.59 -10.32
N ILE A 15 -5.57 0.52 -11.06
CA ILE A 15 -5.02 1.79 -10.56
C ILE A 15 -6.16 2.69 -10.12
N THR A 16 -6.16 3.09 -8.86
CA THR A 16 -7.13 4.04 -8.34
C THR A 16 -6.65 5.47 -8.58
N SER A 17 -7.34 6.22 -9.43
CA SER A 17 -6.97 7.59 -9.77
C SER A 17 -8.11 8.33 -10.45
N HIS A 18 -8.22 9.65 -10.17
CA HIS A 18 -9.08 10.56 -10.94
C HIS A 18 -8.46 10.96 -12.30
N ASN A 19 -7.15 10.74 -12.48
CA ASN A 19 -6.45 11.10 -13.73
C ASN A 19 -6.63 10.00 -14.79
N PRO A 20 -7.27 10.29 -15.93
CA PRO A 20 -7.50 9.31 -17.00
C PRO A 20 -6.22 8.79 -17.66
N ASN A 21 -5.09 9.49 -17.53
CA ASN A 21 -3.81 9.03 -18.08
C ASN A 21 -3.27 7.75 -17.42
N TYR A 22 -3.86 7.30 -16.32
CA TYR A 22 -3.54 6.01 -15.70
C TYR A 22 -4.34 4.83 -16.26
N GLU A 23 -5.07 5.03 -17.36
CA GLU A 23 -5.72 3.96 -18.11
C GLU A 23 -4.85 3.56 -19.30
N PHE A 24 -4.28 2.36 -19.27
CA PHE A 24 -3.41 1.83 -20.32
C PHE A 24 -3.50 0.29 -20.38
N GLU A 25 -2.93 -0.30 -21.42
CA GLU A 25 -3.05 -1.72 -21.70
C GLU A 25 -2.67 -2.60 -20.49
N GLY A 26 -3.58 -3.53 -20.12
CA GLY A 26 -3.44 -4.48 -19.02
C GLY A 26 -3.61 -3.87 -17.63
N VAL A 27 -4.19 -2.68 -17.55
CA VAL A 27 -4.54 -2.02 -16.29
C VAL A 27 -5.95 -1.45 -16.43
N ARG A 28 -6.77 -1.70 -15.44
CA ARG A 28 -8.06 -1.00 -15.32
C ARG A 28 -7.91 0.18 -14.36
N ARG A 29 -8.30 1.36 -14.83
CA ARG A 29 -8.42 2.52 -13.94
C ARG A 29 -9.76 2.45 -13.19
N HIS A 30 -9.72 2.78 -11.92
CA HIS A 30 -10.92 2.99 -11.11
C HIS A 30 -10.89 4.39 -10.50
N GLU A 31 -11.98 5.11 -10.65
CA GLU A 31 -12.15 6.40 -10.01
C GLU A 31 -12.75 6.21 -8.62
N PRO A 32 -12.02 6.56 -7.53
CA PRO A 32 -12.50 6.36 -6.17
C PRO A 32 -13.78 7.16 -5.91
N LYS A 33 -14.78 6.55 -5.27
CA LYS A 33 -16.02 7.21 -4.88
C LYS A 33 -15.82 8.27 -3.80
N ASN A 34 -14.85 8.05 -2.92
CA ASN A 34 -14.48 8.96 -1.84
C ASN A 34 -12.99 9.30 -1.96
N ASN A 35 -12.65 10.57 -1.76
CA ASN A 35 -11.28 11.07 -1.75
C ASN A 35 -11.18 12.34 -0.88
N THR A 36 -11.80 12.32 0.30
CA THR A 36 -11.82 13.45 1.25
C THR A 36 -10.84 13.28 2.39
N LEU A 37 -10.62 12.03 2.80
CA LEU A 37 -9.69 11.67 3.86
C LEU A 37 -8.55 10.81 3.30
N GLU A 38 -7.39 10.85 3.92
CA GLU A 38 -6.24 10.06 3.46
C GLU A 38 -6.54 8.54 3.46
N ILE A 39 -7.36 8.06 4.40
CA ILE A 39 -7.80 6.67 4.44
C ILE A 39 -8.63 6.25 3.22
N ASP A 40 -9.19 7.19 2.46
CA ASP A 40 -9.99 6.91 1.27
C ASP A 40 -9.15 6.30 0.13
N ARG A 41 -7.82 6.45 0.19
CA ARG A 41 -6.88 5.77 -0.72
C ARG A 41 -7.03 4.24 -0.74
N PHE A 42 -7.59 3.66 0.32
CA PHE A 42 -7.89 2.23 0.33
C PHE A 42 -9.09 1.83 -0.54
N THR A 43 -9.82 2.80 -1.11
CA THR A 43 -10.88 2.55 -2.09
C THR A 43 -11.75 1.37 -1.68
N THR A 44 -12.50 1.55 -0.59
CA THR A 44 -13.18 0.45 0.13
C THR A 44 -14.15 -0.36 -0.74
N GLU A 45 -14.66 0.22 -1.83
CA GLU A 45 -15.51 -0.46 -2.80
C GLU A 45 -14.78 -1.52 -3.64
N LEU A 46 -13.44 -1.47 -3.69
CA LEU A 46 -12.61 -2.48 -4.38
C LEU A 46 -12.10 -3.57 -3.44
N ILE A 47 -12.27 -3.41 -2.13
CA ILE A 47 -11.78 -4.41 -1.19
C ILE A 47 -12.60 -5.69 -1.34
N SER A 48 -11.92 -6.76 -1.72
CA SER A 48 -12.42 -8.13 -1.78
C SER A 48 -11.53 -9.04 -0.93
N ASN A 49 -11.92 -10.30 -0.81
CA ASN A 49 -11.01 -11.31 -0.30
C ASN A 49 -9.87 -11.54 -1.31
N GLU A 50 -8.69 -11.82 -0.79
CA GLU A 50 -7.48 -12.12 -1.59
C GLU A 50 -6.99 -10.95 -2.47
N CYS A 51 -7.18 -9.70 -2.03
CA CYS A 51 -6.63 -8.53 -2.72
C CYS A 51 -5.30 -8.07 -2.12
N CYS A 52 -4.56 -7.28 -2.91
CA CYS A 52 -3.30 -6.70 -2.52
C CYS A 52 -3.31 -5.21 -2.86
N PHE A 53 -2.99 -4.37 -1.89
CA PHE A 53 -2.80 -2.93 -2.07
C PHE A 53 -1.31 -2.62 -2.13
N LEU A 54 -0.93 -1.82 -3.12
CA LEU A 54 0.40 -1.26 -3.26
C LEU A 54 0.28 0.26 -3.40
N TYR A 55 1.15 1.00 -2.72
CA TYR A 55 1.16 2.45 -2.86
C TYR A 55 1.81 2.86 -4.19
N GLY A 56 1.13 3.72 -4.94
CA GLY A 56 1.52 4.10 -6.30
C GLY A 56 2.75 5.00 -6.38
N ASP A 57 3.05 5.71 -5.30
CA ASP A 57 4.19 6.60 -5.09
C ASP A 57 5.44 5.89 -4.53
N THR A 58 5.43 4.58 -4.50
CA THR A 58 6.55 3.76 -3.99
C THR A 58 7.32 3.11 -5.13
N TYR A 59 8.65 3.18 -5.06
CA TYR A 59 9.54 2.32 -5.83
C TYR A 59 9.66 0.95 -5.17
N TYR A 60 9.39 -0.09 -5.94
CA TYR A 60 9.51 -1.48 -5.49
C TYR A 60 10.62 -2.18 -6.26
N THR A 61 11.53 -2.82 -5.56
CA THR A 61 12.42 -3.80 -6.18
C THR A 61 11.62 -5.04 -6.62
N LYS A 62 12.11 -5.76 -7.63
CA LYS A 62 11.48 -7.00 -8.10
C LYS A 62 11.33 -8.01 -6.95
N GLY A 63 12.37 -8.22 -6.15
CA GLY A 63 12.34 -9.16 -5.03
C GLY A 63 11.34 -8.78 -3.94
N CYS A 64 11.11 -7.48 -3.70
CA CYS A 64 10.07 -7.03 -2.76
C CYS A 64 8.68 -7.37 -3.28
N LEU A 65 8.39 -7.09 -4.55
CA LEU A 65 7.10 -7.43 -5.16
C LEU A 65 6.84 -8.94 -5.15
N GLU A 66 7.85 -9.75 -5.50
CA GLU A 66 7.76 -11.22 -5.45
C GLU A 66 7.39 -11.71 -4.05
N GLN A 67 8.01 -11.15 -3.01
CA GLN A 67 7.69 -11.49 -1.62
C GLN A 67 6.25 -11.10 -1.25
N ILE A 68 5.81 -9.89 -1.60
CA ILE A 68 4.45 -9.42 -1.29
C ILE A 68 3.40 -10.26 -2.04
N VAL A 69 3.59 -10.50 -3.32
CA VAL A 69 2.63 -11.23 -4.16
C VAL A 69 2.51 -12.69 -3.74
N ALA A 70 3.63 -13.35 -3.48
CA ALA A 70 3.67 -14.78 -3.12
C ALA A 70 3.28 -15.05 -1.65
N TYR A 71 3.22 -14.02 -0.80
CA TYR A 71 2.96 -14.21 0.63
C TYR A 71 1.54 -14.70 0.88
N ASP A 72 1.43 -15.84 1.56
CA ASP A 72 0.14 -16.39 2.01
C ASP A 72 -0.16 -15.91 3.44
N THR A 73 -1.02 -14.89 3.55
CA THR A 73 -1.49 -14.41 4.86
C THR A 73 -2.78 -15.11 5.26
N LYS A 74 -3.00 -15.31 6.56
CA LYS A 74 -4.25 -15.87 7.07
C LYS A 74 -5.40 -14.87 7.06
N THR A 75 -5.12 -13.59 7.24
CA THR A 75 -6.12 -12.52 7.31
C THR A 75 -5.61 -11.25 6.61
N ILE A 76 -4.80 -10.44 7.30
CA ILE A 76 -4.22 -9.20 6.79
C ILE A 76 -2.74 -9.18 7.16
N CYS A 77 -1.89 -8.78 6.23
CA CYS A 77 -0.47 -8.54 6.48
C CYS A 77 -0.04 -7.22 5.87
N PHE A 78 0.69 -6.44 6.63
CA PHE A 78 1.24 -5.16 6.21
C PHE A 78 2.71 -5.31 5.84
N TRP A 79 3.16 -4.51 4.89
CA TRP A 79 4.53 -4.46 4.39
C TRP A 79 5.04 -3.03 4.42
N GLY A 80 6.26 -2.83 4.86
CA GLY A 80 6.82 -1.48 4.89
C GLY A 80 8.18 -1.39 5.59
N THR A 81 8.54 -0.16 5.91
CA THR A 81 9.70 0.19 6.72
C THR A 81 9.24 0.57 8.13
N ASP A 82 10.17 1.01 8.97
CA ASP A 82 9.86 1.63 10.26
C ASP A 82 9.19 3.00 10.15
N LYS A 83 9.02 3.53 8.93
CA LYS A 83 8.47 4.87 8.67
C LYS A 83 7.25 4.86 7.75
N SER A 84 7.14 3.90 6.85
CA SER A 84 6.08 3.87 5.83
C SER A 84 5.51 2.48 5.64
N ILE A 85 4.20 2.40 5.39
CA ILE A 85 3.53 1.22 4.88
C ILE A 85 3.56 1.35 3.35
N ILE A 86 4.02 0.33 2.66
CA ILE A 86 4.11 0.31 1.19
C ILE A 86 3.16 -0.69 0.54
N GLY A 87 2.72 -1.69 1.30
CA GLY A 87 1.81 -2.71 0.76
C GLY A 87 0.99 -3.37 1.86
N ILE A 88 -0.18 -3.90 1.47
CA ILE A 88 -1.08 -4.62 2.36
C ILE A 88 -1.66 -5.80 1.60
N LYS A 89 -1.42 -7.01 2.09
CA LYS A 89 -2.03 -8.23 1.59
C LYS A 89 -3.27 -8.53 2.44
N VAL A 90 -4.41 -8.71 1.79
CA VAL A 90 -5.70 -8.90 2.45
C VAL A 90 -6.31 -10.22 2.00
N ARG A 91 -6.57 -11.12 2.93
CA ARG A 91 -7.32 -12.36 2.70
C ARG A 91 -8.75 -12.29 3.24
N ASP A 92 -8.97 -11.43 4.25
CA ASP A 92 -10.28 -11.16 4.84
C ASP A 92 -10.65 -9.68 4.58
N GLY A 93 -11.37 -9.46 3.49
CA GLY A 93 -11.77 -8.12 3.06
C GLY A 93 -12.75 -7.45 4.02
N ASP A 94 -13.64 -8.20 4.65
CA ASP A 94 -14.61 -7.64 5.59
C ASP A 94 -13.93 -7.20 6.89
N LEU A 95 -12.97 -7.97 7.38
CA LEU A 95 -12.14 -7.58 8.51
C LEU A 95 -11.33 -6.30 8.20
N PHE A 96 -10.78 -6.19 6.99
CA PHE A 96 -10.04 -4.98 6.60
C PHE A 96 -10.94 -3.76 6.53
N LYS A 97 -12.12 -3.85 5.89
CA LYS A 97 -13.15 -2.80 5.87
C LYS A 97 -13.59 -2.39 7.27
N TYR A 98 -13.75 -3.36 8.17
CA TYR A 98 -14.09 -3.08 9.57
C TYR A 98 -13.07 -2.16 10.23
N HIS A 99 -11.77 -2.45 10.10
CA HIS A 99 -10.71 -1.63 10.70
C HIS A 99 -10.59 -0.26 10.04
N ILE A 100 -10.76 -0.14 8.73
CA ILE A 100 -10.82 1.14 8.01
C ILE A 100 -11.98 1.99 8.55
N ASN A 101 -13.18 1.44 8.63
CA ASN A 101 -14.36 2.16 9.10
C ASN A 101 -14.25 2.56 10.59
N LYS A 102 -13.67 1.69 11.42
CA LYS A 102 -13.41 2.00 12.84
C LYS A 102 -12.49 3.20 12.98
N VAL A 103 -11.38 3.23 12.26
CA VAL A 103 -10.43 4.35 12.28
C VAL A 103 -11.06 5.62 11.74
N ARG A 104 -11.81 5.54 10.63
CA ARG A 104 -12.57 6.65 10.07
C ARG A 104 -13.53 7.27 11.10
N ASN A 105 -14.33 6.44 11.76
CA ASN A 105 -15.29 6.91 12.77
C ASN A 105 -14.59 7.58 13.96
N MET A 106 -13.50 6.99 14.45
CA MET A 106 -12.72 7.59 15.53
C MET A 106 -12.15 8.96 15.15
N TYR A 107 -11.69 9.13 13.90
CA TYR A 107 -11.22 10.41 13.40
C TYR A 107 -12.34 11.44 13.28
N LEU A 108 -13.47 11.07 12.69
CA LEU A 108 -14.64 11.95 12.54
C LEU A 108 -15.25 12.36 13.90
N GLU A 109 -15.12 11.52 14.92
CA GLU A 109 -15.52 11.81 16.30
C GLU A 109 -14.47 12.64 17.08
N GLY A 110 -13.35 13.01 16.47
CA GLY A 110 -12.27 13.76 17.11
C GLY A 110 -11.49 12.98 18.19
N ARG A 111 -11.53 11.65 18.16
CA ARG A 111 -10.86 10.78 19.12
C ARG A 111 -9.40 10.47 18.76
N ILE A 112 -9.03 10.70 17.50
CA ILE A 112 -7.67 10.57 16.97
C ILE A 112 -7.41 11.70 15.99
N ASP A 113 -6.14 12.11 15.84
CA ASP A 113 -5.74 13.24 15.02
C ASP A 113 -5.41 12.86 13.57
N ASN A 114 -5.14 11.59 13.31
CA ASN A 114 -4.75 11.09 11.99
C ASN A 114 -5.64 9.90 11.57
N CYS A 115 -5.87 9.80 10.25
CA CYS A 115 -6.71 8.78 9.64
C CYS A 115 -5.99 8.19 8.41
N ILE A 116 -4.90 7.44 8.67
CA ILE A 116 -4.01 6.88 7.65
C ILE A 116 -3.77 5.37 7.86
N GLY A 117 -2.98 4.76 7.02
CA GLY A 117 -2.68 3.32 7.07
C GLY A 117 -2.14 2.84 8.42
N TRP A 118 -1.35 3.65 9.12
CA TRP A 118 -0.82 3.30 10.44
C TRP A 118 -1.89 3.09 11.49
N GLN A 119 -2.94 3.94 11.52
CA GLN A 119 -4.05 3.77 12.45
C GLN A 119 -4.88 2.52 12.12
N VAL A 120 -5.01 2.17 10.84
CA VAL A 120 -5.65 0.92 10.42
C VAL A 120 -4.85 -0.28 10.90
N TYR A 121 -3.53 -0.28 10.73
CA TYR A 121 -2.65 -1.31 11.26
C TYR A 121 -2.77 -1.45 12.77
N GLN A 122 -2.67 -0.33 13.51
CA GLN A 122 -2.81 -0.32 14.98
C GLN A 122 -4.15 -0.88 15.43
N SER A 123 -5.23 -0.48 14.75
CA SER A 123 -6.57 -1.03 15.01
C SER A 123 -6.64 -2.54 14.81
N TYR A 124 -5.98 -3.04 13.75
CA TYR A 124 -5.98 -4.45 13.39
C TYR A 124 -5.19 -5.30 14.39
N VAL A 125 -4.00 -4.87 14.79
CA VAL A 125 -3.17 -5.63 15.73
C VAL A 125 -3.53 -5.40 17.21
N GLY A 126 -4.52 -4.56 17.49
CA GLY A 126 -5.05 -4.34 18.85
C GLY A 126 -4.15 -3.52 19.76
N ILE A 127 -3.28 -2.67 19.20
CA ILE A 127 -2.48 -1.72 19.98
C ILE A 127 -3.16 -0.34 20.04
N PRO A 128 -2.79 0.53 21.00
CA PRO A 128 -3.37 1.87 21.10
C PRO A 128 -3.25 2.64 19.79
N ILE A 129 -4.37 3.17 19.32
CA ILE A 129 -4.43 3.95 18.07
C ILE A 129 -3.96 5.38 18.37
N GLY A 130 -2.95 5.84 17.65
CA GLY A 130 -2.36 7.18 17.83
C GLY A 130 -1.26 7.48 16.83
N ASN A 131 -0.50 8.56 17.11
CA ASN A 131 0.52 9.06 16.19
C ASN A 131 1.87 8.33 16.29
N GLN A 132 2.06 7.50 17.33
CA GLN A 132 3.31 6.76 17.49
C GLN A 132 3.30 5.51 16.62
N ILE A 133 4.29 5.39 15.75
CA ILE A 133 4.51 4.18 14.95
C ILE A 133 5.07 3.10 15.87
N LYS A 134 4.35 1.98 15.97
CA LYS A 134 4.80 0.78 16.67
C LYS A 134 4.52 -0.43 15.77
N ILE A 135 5.58 -1.14 15.43
CA ILE A 135 5.50 -2.36 14.64
C ILE A 135 5.37 -3.55 15.59
N GLY A 136 4.37 -4.37 15.34
CA GLY A 136 4.08 -5.61 16.07
C GLY A 136 3.90 -6.79 15.11
N THR A 137 2.94 -7.64 15.38
CA THR A 137 2.60 -8.79 14.54
C THR A 137 2.02 -8.39 13.18
N ASN A 138 2.04 -9.29 12.20
CA ASN A 138 1.47 -9.10 10.86
C ASN A 138 2.02 -7.88 10.11
N PHE A 139 3.29 -7.55 10.35
CA PHE A 139 4.03 -6.54 9.62
C PHE A 139 5.37 -7.12 9.16
N ASN A 140 5.61 -7.12 7.86
CA ASN A 140 6.85 -7.56 7.25
C ASN A 140 7.71 -6.35 6.91
N LEU A 141 8.87 -6.24 7.53
CA LEU A 141 9.85 -5.22 7.19
C LEU A 141 10.51 -5.53 5.86
N VAL A 142 10.51 -4.54 4.98
CA VAL A 142 11.21 -4.60 3.69
C VAL A 142 12.58 -3.97 3.76
N THR A 143 13.45 -4.31 2.82
CA THR A 143 14.78 -3.73 2.72
C THR A 143 14.71 -2.23 2.38
N LYS A 144 15.79 -1.51 2.68
CA LYS A 144 15.89 -0.05 2.45
C LYS A 144 15.93 0.35 0.96
N ASP A 145 15.93 -0.61 0.05
CA ASP A 145 15.95 -0.35 -1.41
C ASP A 145 14.56 -0.03 -1.97
N ASN A 146 13.51 -0.20 -1.15
CA ASN A 146 12.17 0.25 -1.47
C ASN A 146 11.91 1.58 -0.75
N PHE A 147 11.46 2.60 -1.46
CA PHE A 147 11.25 3.93 -0.88
C PHE A 147 10.14 4.70 -1.59
N ASP A 148 9.56 5.64 -0.87
CA ASP A 148 8.53 6.53 -1.39
C ASP A 148 9.15 7.60 -2.29
N ILE A 149 8.48 7.93 -3.38
CA ILE A 149 8.87 8.97 -4.34
C ILE A 149 7.93 10.16 -4.15
N ASN A 150 8.28 11.04 -3.23
CA ASN A 150 7.46 12.19 -2.86
C ASN A 150 8.04 13.52 -3.34
N THR A 151 9.33 13.54 -3.69
CA THR A 151 10.06 14.74 -4.06
C THR A 151 10.85 14.57 -5.36
N PRO A 152 11.23 15.66 -6.06
CA PRO A 152 12.15 15.57 -7.20
C PRO A 152 13.49 14.91 -6.86
N GLU A 153 13.97 15.08 -5.63
CA GLU A 153 15.19 14.47 -5.12
C GLU A 153 15.08 12.94 -5.04
N ASP A 154 13.93 12.43 -4.60
CA ASP A 154 13.65 10.98 -4.57
C ASP A 154 13.66 10.41 -6.00
N TYR A 155 13.11 11.14 -6.96
CA TYR A 155 13.12 10.75 -8.36
C TYR A 155 14.54 10.71 -8.93
N MET A 156 15.38 11.71 -8.65
CA MET A 156 16.78 11.72 -9.07
C MET A 156 17.58 10.57 -8.46
N LYS A 157 17.31 10.23 -7.21
CA LYS A 157 17.87 9.05 -6.54
C LYS A 157 17.49 7.76 -7.27
N LEU A 158 16.21 7.60 -7.61
CA LEU A 158 15.73 6.46 -8.38
C LEU A 158 16.44 6.33 -9.73
N GLU A 159 16.55 7.43 -10.49
CA GLU A 159 17.26 7.43 -11.77
C GLU A 159 18.73 6.99 -11.63
N SER A 160 19.40 7.43 -10.58
CA SER A 160 20.80 7.05 -10.32
C SER A 160 20.94 5.56 -9.99
N MET A 161 19.99 5.00 -9.22
CA MET A 161 19.97 3.57 -8.91
C MET A 161 19.76 2.71 -10.16
N ILE A 162 18.79 3.06 -11.01
CA ILE A 162 18.50 2.33 -12.25
C ILE A 162 19.71 2.36 -13.22
N LYS A 163 20.40 3.50 -13.32
CA LYS A 163 21.62 3.63 -14.15
C LYS A 163 22.75 2.74 -13.66
N ASN A 164 22.94 2.65 -12.33
CA ASN A 164 23.99 1.82 -11.73
C ASN A 164 23.71 0.33 -11.92
N GLU A 165 22.47 -0.12 -11.79
CA GLU A 165 22.07 -1.51 -12.07
C GLU A 165 22.31 -1.89 -13.54
N SER A 166 22.00 -0.99 -14.48
CA SER A 166 22.19 -1.20 -15.91
C SER A 166 23.67 -1.23 -16.33
N SER A 167 24.56 -0.65 -15.52
CA SER A 167 26.01 -0.59 -15.79
C SER A 167 26.78 -1.78 -15.18
N SER A 168 26.10 -2.64 -14.43
CA SER A 168 26.67 -3.80 -13.74
C SER A 168 26.40 -5.14 -14.44
N ILE A 169 25.82 -5.08 -15.66
CA ILE A 169 25.57 -6.19 -16.57
C ILE A 169 26.50 -6.08 -17.79
#